data_8d7f437e0bc02c125f04cc2db38a691c
#
_entry.id   8d7f437e0bc02c125f04cc2db38a691c
#
_cell.length_a   1.000
_cell.length_b   1.000
_cell.length_c   1.000
_cell.angle_alpha   90.00
_cell.angle_beta   90.00
_cell.angle_gamma   90.00
#
_symmetry.space_group_name_H-M   'P 1'
#
loop_
_entity.id
_entity.type
_entity.pdbx_description
1 polymer ?
#
loop_
_entity_poly.entity_id
_entity_poly.type
_entity_poly.pdbx_seq_one_letter_code
_entity_poly.pdbx_strand_id
1 'polypeptide(L)'
;MTTFTKSISLAFLCWISGISAIGQTGIWMKYEKTFESTKTYENPLYQVARFQVRFQSPTGKVKTINGFWDGDKTWRVRFAPDEVGTWNFTSFCSDTLNTGLHAVKGTFECVASQSQHAIYTKGSIIHPKGTYHLTHADGTPFFYAACTAWNGALKSTEKEWETYLQDRVKNHYNVIQFTTTQWRGSEKNSEGNVAFEGSGRIKLNPAFFQHLDKKIDEINSHGLVAAPVLLWALPVSMGRELSPGYYLPEPEAILLANYMVARYGGNQVIWILGGDGKYIGEYEQRWKTIGRAVFGGEHPGVTSLHSQGGSWIGKEYAHEEWLDILGYQTGHSSTDNTINWITKGPVANEWSKLPPKVLINMEPCYEDILPSVTSKEVRNASYWSVFSTPVAGITYGANGIWPWIRPGEKIQNHRQPAMLRPWEESIKLPGSVQIGQLAHFIRQYPWWQMKPAPELVVSQPAPAGRYISVSRSDDRQTIMAYVPTQTTVQLFNPQNISYQAQWYDPVTNQSSAANLTNKPGIIEAVSPKNGDHVLVLKKK
;
A
#
# COMPACT_ATOMS: atom_id res chain seq x y z
N MET A 1 69.32 12.04 -61.15
CA MET A 1 68.95 13.00 -60.11
C MET A 1 67.61 12.60 -59.57
N THR A 2 67.60 11.86 -58.49
CA THR A 2 66.36 11.30 -57.81
C THR A 2 66.23 11.98 -56.47
N THR A 3 65.23 12.84 -56.36
CA THR A 3 64.87 13.56 -55.11
C THR A 3 64.02 12.70 -54.22
N PHE A 4 64.49 12.36 -53.01
CA PHE A 4 63.74 11.70 -51.94
C PHE A 4 62.99 12.73 -51.11
N THR A 5 61.67 12.66 -51.09
CA THR A 5 60.81 13.44 -50.18
C THR A 5 60.58 12.63 -48.95
N LYS A 6 61.01 13.11 -47.77
CA LYS A 6 60.68 12.52 -46.44
C LYS A 6 59.35 13.07 -45.98
N SER A 7 58.37 12.19 -45.86
CA SER A 7 57.09 12.48 -45.16
C SER A 7 57.24 12.27 -43.64
N ILE A 8 57.03 13.34 -42.87
CA ILE A 8 56.96 13.29 -41.41
C ILE A 8 55.49 13.05 -41.02
N SER A 9 55.17 11.84 -40.51
CA SER A 9 53.85 11.55 -39.92
C SER A 9 53.82 12.06 -38.50
N LEU A 10 53.01 13.07 -38.25
CA LEU A 10 52.68 13.58 -36.90
C LEU A 10 51.59 12.71 -36.32
N ALA A 11 51.91 11.83 -35.33
CA ALA A 11 50.94 11.06 -34.59
C ALA A 11 50.28 11.97 -33.55
N PHE A 12 49.01 12.30 -33.77
CA PHE A 12 48.16 12.97 -32.78
C PHE A 12 47.71 11.90 -31.74
N LEU A 13 48.29 11.96 -30.55
CA LEU A 13 47.77 11.19 -29.40
C LEU A 13 46.49 11.91 -28.88
N CYS A 14 45.34 11.44 -29.31
CA CYS A 14 44.08 11.84 -28.65
C CYS A 14 44.02 11.21 -27.24
N TRP A 15 44.24 12.01 -26.23
CA TRP A 15 43.85 11.69 -24.87
C TRP A 15 42.31 11.70 -24.79
N ILE A 16 41.71 10.54 -24.89
CA ILE A 16 40.28 10.36 -24.51
C ILE A 16 40.29 10.34 -22.99
N SER A 17 40.08 11.49 -22.36
CA SER A 17 39.66 11.56 -20.98
C SER A 17 38.30 10.89 -20.89
N GLY A 18 38.28 9.67 -20.35
CA GLY A 18 37.05 8.97 -20.07
C GLY A 18 36.22 9.77 -19.08
N ILE A 19 35.27 10.56 -19.60
CA ILE A 19 34.19 11.13 -18.78
C ILE A 19 33.37 9.93 -18.33
N SER A 20 33.62 9.46 -17.10
CA SER A 20 32.71 8.52 -16.45
C SER A 20 31.34 9.19 -16.44
N ALA A 21 30.38 8.62 -17.15
CA ALA A 21 29.01 9.11 -17.12
C ALA A 21 28.55 9.15 -15.66
N ILE A 22 28.32 10.33 -15.13
CA ILE A 22 27.76 10.52 -13.78
C ILE A 22 26.35 9.92 -13.85
N GLY A 23 26.06 8.94 -12.98
CA GLY A 23 24.71 8.36 -12.89
C GLY A 23 23.68 9.48 -12.65
N GLN A 24 22.56 9.45 -13.36
CA GLN A 24 21.52 10.46 -13.25
C GLN A 24 20.20 9.79 -12.85
N THR A 25 19.42 10.43 -11.95
CA THR A 25 18.07 9.97 -11.58
C THR A 25 17.14 11.17 -11.35
N GLY A 26 15.83 10.98 -11.55
CA GLY A 26 14.83 12.00 -11.22
C GLY A 26 14.58 12.04 -9.70
N ILE A 27 14.22 13.21 -9.20
CA ILE A 27 13.77 13.38 -7.81
C ILE A 27 12.59 12.43 -7.53
N TRP A 28 12.55 11.79 -6.34
CA TRP A 28 11.57 10.79 -5.91
C TRP A 28 11.56 9.49 -6.74
N MET A 29 12.47 9.35 -7.72
CA MET A 29 12.65 8.13 -8.49
C MET A 29 13.75 7.25 -7.88
N LYS A 30 13.65 5.96 -8.10
CA LYS A 30 14.63 4.99 -7.59
C LYS A 30 16.02 5.25 -8.20
N TYR A 31 16.97 5.62 -7.35
CA TYR A 31 18.39 5.54 -7.63
C TYR A 31 18.92 4.17 -7.20
N GLU A 32 19.73 3.55 -8.04
CA GLU A 32 20.41 2.28 -7.72
C GLU A 32 21.92 2.42 -7.95
N LYS A 33 22.70 1.94 -7.00
CA LYS A 33 24.15 1.77 -7.14
C LYS A 33 24.55 0.33 -6.89
N THR A 34 25.26 -0.25 -7.85
CA THR A 34 25.85 -1.59 -7.74
C THR A 34 27.27 -1.52 -7.17
N PHE A 35 27.60 -2.48 -6.31
CA PHE A 35 28.91 -2.70 -5.73
C PHE A 35 29.33 -4.13 -6.00
N GLU A 36 30.61 -4.36 -6.24
CA GLU A 36 31.17 -5.68 -6.51
C GLU A 36 32.10 -6.10 -5.37
N SER A 37 31.70 -7.13 -4.65
CA SER A 37 32.49 -7.71 -3.54
C SER A 37 33.82 -8.26 -4.03
N THR A 38 34.91 -7.95 -3.37
CA THR A 38 36.21 -8.58 -3.61
C THR A 38 36.34 -9.97 -3.00
N LYS A 39 35.36 -10.38 -2.19
CA LYS A 39 35.29 -11.67 -1.49
C LYS A 39 34.05 -12.46 -1.89
N THR A 40 34.09 -13.76 -1.71
CA THR A 40 32.94 -14.67 -1.80
C THR A 40 32.50 -15.07 -0.40
N TYR A 41 31.19 -15.08 -0.15
CA TYR A 41 30.57 -15.48 1.11
C TYR A 41 29.67 -16.69 0.87
N GLU A 42 29.70 -17.66 1.76
CA GLU A 42 28.84 -18.85 1.69
C GLU A 42 27.37 -18.49 1.95
N ASN A 43 27.12 -17.66 2.98
CA ASN A 43 25.84 -17.08 3.26
C ASN A 43 26.00 -15.59 3.62
N PRO A 44 25.92 -14.70 2.62
CA PRO A 44 26.21 -13.27 2.77
C PRO A 44 25.40 -12.58 3.86
N LEU A 45 24.13 -13.00 4.08
CA LEU A 45 23.23 -12.38 5.07
C LEU A 45 23.76 -12.49 6.51
N TYR A 46 24.54 -13.50 6.81
CA TYR A 46 25.07 -13.74 8.17
C TYR A 46 26.56 -13.38 8.30
N GLN A 47 27.29 -13.42 7.19
CA GLN A 47 28.72 -13.13 7.18
C GLN A 47 29.02 -11.64 7.00
N VAL A 48 28.09 -10.89 6.38
CA VAL A 48 28.14 -9.44 6.27
C VAL A 48 27.05 -8.86 7.17
N ALA A 49 27.38 -8.66 8.43
CA ALA A 49 26.41 -8.20 9.43
C ALA A 49 25.85 -6.81 9.12
N ARG A 50 26.57 -5.98 8.34
CA ARG A 50 26.12 -4.65 7.93
C ARG A 50 26.77 -4.23 6.62
N PHE A 51 25.95 -3.82 5.67
CA PHE A 51 26.36 -3.09 4.48
C PHE A 51 25.42 -1.87 4.33
N GLN A 52 25.98 -0.68 4.40
CA GLN A 52 25.26 0.58 4.37
C GLN A 52 25.96 1.59 3.46
N VAL A 53 25.19 2.51 2.90
CA VAL A 53 25.72 3.63 2.14
C VAL A 53 25.18 4.92 2.74
N ARG A 54 26.11 5.79 3.11
CA ARG A 54 25.83 7.14 3.59
C ARG A 54 25.78 8.07 2.39
N PHE A 55 24.63 8.66 2.14
CA PHE A 55 24.39 9.65 1.13
C PHE A 55 24.35 11.04 1.76
N GLN A 56 24.99 12.02 1.11
CA GLN A 56 24.91 13.42 1.48
C GLN A 56 24.23 14.19 0.35
N SER A 57 23.12 14.88 0.69
CA SER A 57 22.34 15.68 -0.26
C SER A 57 23.08 16.98 -0.63
N PRO A 58 22.62 17.70 -1.68
CA PRO A 58 23.15 19.01 -2.04
C PRO A 58 23.13 20.04 -0.91
N THR A 59 22.13 19.97 -0.02
CA THR A 59 22.02 20.86 1.17
C THR A 59 22.82 20.36 2.38
N GLY A 60 23.51 19.21 2.27
CA GLY A 60 24.33 18.64 3.34
C GLY A 60 23.60 17.68 4.27
N LYS A 61 22.30 17.41 4.09
CA LYS A 61 21.59 16.39 4.85
C LYS A 61 22.17 15.01 4.58
N VAL A 62 22.20 14.17 5.61
CA VAL A 62 22.77 12.83 5.51
C VAL A 62 21.67 11.79 5.67
N LYS A 63 21.65 10.82 4.75
CA LYS A 63 20.81 9.62 4.81
C LYS A 63 21.69 8.38 4.82
N THR A 64 21.41 7.44 5.71
CA THR A 64 22.11 6.15 5.77
C THR A 64 21.16 5.06 5.32
N ILE A 65 21.46 4.45 4.18
CA ILE A 65 20.60 3.46 3.52
C ILE A 65 21.26 2.09 3.61
N ASN A 66 20.50 1.08 4.04
CA ASN A 66 20.95 -0.30 4.02
C ASN A 66 21.06 -0.80 2.57
N GLY A 67 22.19 -1.41 2.25
CA GLY A 67 22.34 -2.18 1.01
C GLY A 67 21.93 -3.63 1.22
N PHE A 68 21.85 -4.35 0.12
CA PHE A 68 21.45 -5.76 0.10
C PHE A 68 22.31 -6.57 -0.88
N TRP A 69 22.42 -7.88 -0.62
CA TRP A 69 23.05 -8.82 -1.52
C TRP A 69 22.09 -9.20 -2.65
N ASP A 70 22.58 -9.17 -3.91
CA ASP A 70 21.79 -9.46 -5.11
C ASP A 70 22.31 -10.68 -5.92
N GLY A 71 23.06 -11.55 -5.28
CA GLY A 71 23.62 -12.75 -5.89
C GLY A 71 25.11 -12.66 -6.13
N ASP A 72 25.78 -13.80 -6.11
CA ASP A 72 27.22 -13.95 -6.31
C ASP A 72 28.03 -12.90 -5.51
N LYS A 73 28.77 -12.05 -6.19
CA LYS A 73 29.54 -10.95 -5.61
C LYS A 73 28.81 -9.60 -5.67
N THR A 74 27.59 -9.57 -6.22
CA THR A 74 26.85 -8.34 -6.47
C THR A 74 26.08 -7.88 -5.23
N TRP A 75 26.29 -6.63 -4.85
CA TRP A 75 25.57 -5.93 -3.80
C TRP A 75 24.98 -4.63 -4.37
N ARG A 76 23.84 -4.21 -3.84
CA ARG A 76 23.18 -3.00 -4.31
C ARG A 76 22.69 -2.14 -3.13
N VAL A 77 22.52 -0.87 -3.42
CA VAL A 77 21.77 0.06 -2.57
C VAL A 77 20.74 0.76 -3.44
N ARG A 78 19.54 0.96 -2.91
CA ARG A 78 18.45 1.67 -3.59
C ARG A 78 17.82 2.70 -2.65
N PHE A 79 17.60 3.90 -3.14
CA PHE A 79 16.80 4.91 -2.45
C PHE A 79 16.21 5.91 -3.45
N ALA A 80 15.22 6.71 -3.02
CA ALA A 80 14.67 7.81 -3.80
C ALA A 80 15.21 9.14 -3.25
N PRO A 81 16.06 9.87 -3.99
CA PRO A 81 16.55 11.18 -3.56
C PRO A 81 15.41 12.21 -3.56
N ASP A 82 15.39 13.08 -2.54
CA ASP A 82 14.38 14.10 -2.30
C ASP A 82 14.86 15.54 -2.51
N GLU A 83 16.07 15.71 -3.03
CA GLU A 83 16.65 17.01 -3.38
C GLU A 83 17.32 16.94 -4.76
N VAL A 84 17.09 17.96 -5.59
CA VAL A 84 17.74 18.11 -6.91
C VAL A 84 19.16 18.64 -6.70
N GLY A 85 20.12 18.10 -7.44
CA GLY A 85 21.54 18.46 -7.44
C GLY A 85 22.46 17.27 -7.21
N THR A 86 23.73 17.56 -6.95
CA THR A 86 24.78 16.55 -6.79
C THR A 86 24.71 15.90 -5.42
N TRP A 87 24.55 14.59 -5.40
CA TRP A 87 24.62 13.74 -4.20
C TRP A 87 25.97 13.06 -4.11
N ASN A 88 26.56 13.03 -2.90
CA ASN A 88 27.77 12.29 -2.62
C ASN A 88 27.44 11.03 -1.82
N PHE A 89 28.22 9.96 -2.00
CA PHE A 89 28.04 8.78 -1.18
C PHE A 89 29.37 8.15 -0.72
N THR A 90 29.30 7.45 0.42
CA THR A 90 30.38 6.60 0.93
C THR A 90 29.76 5.32 1.51
N SER A 91 30.29 4.16 1.11
CA SER A 91 29.82 2.87 1.61
C SER A 91 30.56 2.41 2.87
N PHE A 92 29.89 1.59 3.67
CA PHE A 92 30.40 0.96 4.89
C PHE A 92 30.00 -0.52 4.89
N CYS A 93 30.98 -1.40 5.09
CA CYS A 93 30.77 -2.82 5.25
C CYS A 93 31.37 -3.27 6.58
N SER A 94 30.71 -4.21 7.28
CA SER A 94 31.24 -4.81 8.52
C SER A 94 32.54 -5.59 8.27
N ASP A 95 32.71 -6.16 7.07
CA ASP A 95 33.99 -6.68 6.62
C ASP A 95 34.80 -5.56 5.96
N THR A 96 35.61 -4.87 6.74
CA THR A 96 36.41 -3.71 6.31
C THR A 96 37.52 -4.07 5.31
N LEU A 97 37.88 -5.35 5.20
CA LEU A 97 38.85 -5.83 4.22
C LEU A 97 38.22 -6.08 2.84
N ASN A 98 36.89 -5.99 2.71
CA ASN A 98 36.22 -6.07 1.44
C ASN A 98 36.18 -4.69 0.78
N THR A 99 37.24 -4.35 0.04
CA THR A 99 37.43 -3.04 -0.58
C THR A 99 36.41 -2.71 -1.68
N GLY A 100 35.71 -3.71 -2.19
CA GLY A 100 34.60 -3.51 -3.13
C GLY A 100 33.30 -3.07 -2.47
N LEU A 101 33.17 -3.28 -1.14
CA LEU A 101 31.99 -2.90 -0.34
C LEU A 101 32.29 -1.83 0.71
N HIS A 102 33.52 -1.72 1.19
CA HIS A 102 33.91 -0.79 2.25
C HIS A 102 34.65 0.42 1.71
N ALA A 103 34.29 1.62 2.20
CA ALA A 103 34.90 2.92 1.90
C ALA A 103 34.86 3.31 0.39
N VAL A 104 33.96 2.71 -0.40
CA VAL A 104 33.72 3.10 -1.78
C VAL A 104 33.00 4.45 -1.79
N LYS A 105 33.54 5.40 -2.57
CA LYS A 105 33.01 6.77 -2.70
C LYS A 105 32.53 7.03 -4.11
N GLY A 106 31.59 7.94 -4.27
CA GLY A 106 31.14 8.40 -5.57
C GLY A 106 30.09 9.50 -5.48
N THR A 107 29.61 9.91 -6.64
CA THR A 107 28.59 10.95 -6.79
C THR A 107 27.56 10.53 -7.82
N PHE A 108 26.39 11.14 -7.79
CA PHE A 108 25.40 11.11 -8.87
C PHE A 108 24.61 12.41 -8.89
N GLU A 109 23.93 12.67 -10.01
CA GLU A 109 23.07 13.84 -10.19
C GLU A 109 21.61 13.44 -10.01
N CYS A 110 20.89 14.15 -9.11
CA CYS A 110 19.46 14.13 -9.03
C CYS A 110 18.89 15.32 -9.80
N VAL A 111 18.00 15.06 -10.75
CA VAL A 111 17.38 16.08 -11.61
C VAL A 111 15.89 16.19 -11.34
N ALA A 112 15.24 17.25 -11.81
CA ALA A 112 13.79 17.37 -11.77
C ALA A 112 13.14 16.18 -12.50
N SER A 113 12.07 15.62 -11.92
CA SER A 113 11.35 14.52 -12.55
C SER A 113 10.68 14.96 -13.83
N GLN A 114 10.80 14.16 -14.88
CA GLN A 114 10.07 14.32 -16.16
C GLN A 114 8.73 13.55 -16.14
N SER A 115 8.45 12.80 -15.08
CA SER A 115 7.22 12.03 -14.94
C SER A 115 6.03 12.94 -14.69
N GLN A 116 4.83 12.50 -15.13
CA GLN A 116 3.55 13.14 -14.81
C GLN A 116 2.85 12.48 -13.61
N HIS A 117 3.39 11.38 -13.09
CA HIS A 117 2.79 10.65 -11.97
C HIS A 117 2.96 11.39 -10.64
N ALA A 118 1.88 11.48 -9.86
CA ALA A 118 1.87 12.19 -8.58
C ALA A 118 2.94 11.69 -7.60
N ILE A 119 3.26 10.40 -7.59
CA ILE A 119 4.29 9.80 -6.74
C ILE A 119 5.71 10.34 -7.04
N TYR A 120 5.93 10.96 -8.20
CA TYR A 120 7.19 11.57 -8.60
C TYR A 120 7.14 13.09 -8.68
N THR A 121 5.96 13.69 -8.86
CA THR A 121 5.79 15.15 -8.92
C THR A 121 5.47 15.76 -7.57
N LYS A 122 4.79 15.01 -6.68
CA LYS A 122 4.40 15.43 -5.33
C LYS A 122 5.20 14.75 -4.23
N GLY A 123 6.01 13.77 -4.60
CA GLY A 123 6.90 13.04 -3.73
C GLY A 123 6.27 11.82 -3.05
N SER A 124 7.08 11.15 -2.23
CA SER A 124 6.73 9.92 -1.52
C SER A 124 5.55 10.12 -0.58
N ILE A 125 4.84 9.02 -0.31
CA ILE A 125 3.74 9.03 0.67
C ILE A 125 4.32 9.08 2.08
N ILE A 126 3.75 9.97 2.90
CA ILE A 126 4.10 10.15 4.31
C ILE A 126 2.84 10.19 5.18
N HIS A 127 3.00 9.96 6.48
CA HIS A 127 1.96 10.19 7.49
C HIS A 127 2.33 11.42 8.32
N PRO A 128 1.68 12.59 8.11
CA PRO A 128 1.91 13.76 8.95
C PRO A 128 1.47 13.48 10.39
N LYS A 129 2.39 13.69 11.33
CA LYS A 129 2.13 13.41 12.75
C LYS A 129 0.87 14.11 13.25
N GLY A 130 0.02 13.39 13.95
CA GLY A 130 -1.23 13.93 14.51
C GLY A 130 -2.40 14.02 13.53
N THR A 131 -2.29 13.43 12.34
CA THR A 131 -3.37 13.37 11.36
C THR A 131 -3.97 11.96 11.25
N TYR A 132 -5.16 11.87 10.65
CA TYR A 132 -5.83 10.60 10.33
C TYR A 132 -5.72 10.23 8.85
N HIS A 133 -4.89 10.92 8.08
CA HIS A 133 -4.74 10.72 6.64
C HIS A 133 -3.28 10.74 6.20
N LEU A 134 -3.03 10.19 5.05
CA LEU A 134 -1.75 10.23 4.37
C LEU A 134 -1.66 11.46 3.46
N THR A 135 -0.42 11.90 3.21
CA THR A 135 -0.13 12.94 2.21
C THR A 135 1.04 12.52 1.33
N HIS A 136 1.19 13.19 0.20
CA HIS A 136 2.48 13.26 -0.48
C HIS A 136 3.45 14.15 0.32
N ALA A 137 4.74 14.07 0.00
CA ALA A 137 5.77 14.88 0.67
C ALA A 137 5.56 16.41 0.51
N ASP A 138 4.85 16.85 -0.54
CA ASP A 138 4.46 18.25 -0.75
C ASP A 138 3.24 18.69 0.09
N GLY A 139 2.67 17.78 0.89
CA GLY A 139 1.49 18.03 1.71
C GLY A 139 0.14 17.75 1.01
N THR A 140 0.13 17.39 -0.27
CA THR A 140 -1.12 17.03 -0.96
C THR A 140 -1.73 15.76 -0.34
N PRO A 141 -3.02 15.77 0.08
CA PRO A 141 -3.67 14.61 0.66
C PRO A 141 -3.69 13.39 -0.27
N PHE A 142 -3.40 12.22 0.27
CA PHE A 142 -3.36 10.94 -0.45
C PHE A 142 -4.44 10.01 0.07
N PHE A 143 -5.53 9.83 -0.69
CA PHE A 143 -6.58 8.86 -0.40
C PHE A 143 -6.13 7.47 -0.86
N TYR A 144 -6.01 6.54 0.07
CA TYR A 144 -5.59 5.16 -0.18
C TYR A 144 -6.71 4.38 -0.86
N ALA A 145 -6.60 4.15 -2.17
CA ALA A 145 -7.53 3.33 -2.93
C ALA A 145 -6.80 2.09 -3.46
N ALA A 146 -6.95 0.97 -2.76
CA ALA A 146 -6.16 -0.22 -3.04
C ALA A 146 -6.97 -1.37 -3.66
N CYS A 147 -6.24 -2.30 -4.27
CA CYS A 147 -6.75 -3.60 -4.69
C CYS A 147 -5.85 -4.71 -4.17
N THR A 148 -6.48 -5.79 -3.64
CA THR A 148 -5.76 -6.96 -3.12
C THR A 148 -5.46 -7.94 -4.25
N ALA A 149 -4.23 -7.94 -4.73
CA ALA A 149 -3.71 -8.91 -5.69
C ALA A 149 -2.65 -9.80 -5.02
N TRP A 150 -3.04 -10.49 -3.92
CA TRP A 150 -2.09 -11.18 -3.06
C TRP A 150 -1.09 -12.04 -3.84
N ASN A 151 -1.56 -12.82 -4.82
CA ASN A 151 -0.71 -13.64 -5.69
C ASN A 151 -0.28 -12.95 -6.99
N GLY A 152 -0.77 -11.74 -7.28
CA GLY A 152 -0.55 -11.10 -8.57
C GLY A 152 0.92 -10.97 -8.93
N ALA A 153 1.73 -10.38 -8.05
CA ALA A 153 3.16 -10.22 -8.28
C ALA A 153 3.93 -11.55 -8.36
N LEU A 154 3.43 -12.62 -7.72
CA LEU A 154 4.07 -13.94 -7.75
C LEU A 154 3.70 -14.75 -8.99
N LYS A 155 2.41 -14.77 -9.37
CA LYS A 155 1.87 -15.70 -10.38
C LYS A 155 1.73 -15.09 -11.77
N SER A 156 1.61 -13.77 -11.90
CA SER A 156 1.37 -13.14 -13.19
C SER A 156 2.58 -13.23 -14.13
N THR A 157 2.30 -13.40 -15.42
CA THR A 157 3.26 -13.06 -16.47
C THR A 157 3.46 -11.54 -16.55
N GLU A 158 4.45 -11.06 -17.27
CA GLU A 158 4.67 -9.62 -17.46
C GLU A 158 3.44 -8.96 -18.11
N LYS A 159 2.91 -9.57 -19.18
CA LYS A 159 1.73 -9.05 -19.89
C LYS A 159 0.45 -9.04 -19.04
N GLU A 160 0.22 -10.09 -18.24
CA GLU A 160 -0.93 -10.14 -17.33
C GLU A 160 -0.84 -9.01 -16.29
N TRP A 161 0.37 -8.80 -15.75
CA TRP A 161 0.60 -7.76 -14.74
C TRP A 161 0.38 -6.37 -15.32
N GLU A 162 0.94 -6.09 -16.47
CA GLU A 162 0.71 -4.83 -17.20
C GLU A 162 -0.79 -4.58 -17.44
N THR A 163 -1.52 -5.58 -17.97
CA THR A 163 -2.97 -5.48 -18.21
C THR A 163 -3.74 -5.17 -16.94
N TYR A 164 -3.38 -5.83 -15.83
CA TYR A 164 -3.99 -5.59 -14.53
C TYR A 164 -3.72 -4.16 -14.02
N LEU A 165 -2.48 -3.70 -14.07
CA LEU A 165 -2.11 -2.37 -13.58
C LEU A 165 -2.78 -1.26 -14.40
N GLN A 166 -2.85 -1.40 -15.72
CA GLN A 166 -3.58 -0.47 -16.60
C GLN A 166 -5.07 -0.40 -16.24
N ASP A 167 -5.70 -1.54 -15.98
CA ASP A 167 -7.10 -1.59 -15.53
C ASP A 167 -7.27 -0.90 -14.16
N ARG A 168 -6.35 -1.13 -13.20
CA ARG A 168 -6.41 -0.47 -11.88
C ARG A 168 -6.29 1.04 -11.99
N VAL A 169 -5.36 1.55 -12.80
CA VAL A 169 -5.24 3.00 -13.07
C VAL A 169 -6.53 3.56 -13.68
N LYS A 170 -7.05 2.89 -14.72
CA LYS A 170 -8.30 3.28 -15.39
C LYS A 170 -9.47 3.38 -14.41
N ASN A 171 -9.53 2.48 -13.44
CA ASN A 171 -10.57 2.42 -12.42
C ASN A 171 -10.21 3.19 -11.13
N HIS A 172 -9.31 4.18 -11.20
CA HIS A 172 -8.99 5.13 -10.12
C HIS A 172 -8.34 4.54 -8.85
N TYR A 173 -7.81 3.32 -8.91
CA TYR A 173 -6.95 2.79 -7.87
C TYR A 173 -5.58 3.45 -7.90
N ASN A 174 -4.90 3.51 -6.76
CA ASN A 174 -3.55 4.08 -6.66
C ASN A 174 -2.60 3.27 -5.78
N VAL A 175 -3.07 2.15 -5.21
CA VAL A 175 -2.25 1.24 -4.39
C VAL A 175 -2.52 -0.22 -4.79
N ILE A 176 -1.46 -1.03 -4.86
CA ILE A 176 -1.57 -2.47 -5.10
C ILE A 176 -1.00 -3.23 -3.91
N GLN A 177 -1.83 -4.03 -3.24
CA GLN A 177 -1.43 -4.92 -2.14
C GLN A 177 -1.09 -6.31 -2.70
N PHE A 178 0.08 -6.84 -2.33
CA PHE A 178 0.55 -8.15 -2.79
C PHE A 178 1.52 -8.80 -1.80
N THR A 179 1.69 -10.12 -1.89
CA THR A 179 2.68 -10.87 -1.09
C THR A 179 4.04 -10.88 -1.77
N THR A 180 5.10 -10.95 -0.97
CA THR A 180 6.49 -10.83 -1.42
C THR A 180 7.32 -12.11 -1.32
N THR A 181 6.75 -13.17 -0.74
CA THR A 181 7.42 -14.46 -0.55
C THR A 181 6.45 -15.60 -0.81
N GLN A 182 6.96 -16.83 -0.85
CA GLN A 182 6.10 -18.02 -0.79
C GLN A 182 5.18 -17.98 0.45
N TRP A 183 3.97 -18.42 0.26
CA TRP A 183 2.94 -18.48 1.29
C TRP A 183 1.86 -19.51 0.92
N ARG A 184 0.85 -19.71 1.80
CA ARG A 184 -0.19 -20.74 1.58
C ARG A 184 -0.93 -20.60 0.23
N GLY A 185 -1.09 -19.40 -0.31
CA GLY A 185 -1.79 -19.16 -1.59
C GLY A 185 -0.90 -19.33 -2.81
N SER A 186 0.42 -19.34 -2.64
CA SER A 186 1.39 -19.62 -3.71
C SER A 186 2.74 -20.04 -3.12
N GLU A 187 3.10 -21.30 -3.28
CA GLU A 187 4.36 -21.85 -2.76
C GLU A 187 5.58 -21.44 -3.60
N LYS A 188 5.36 -21.03 -4.85
CA LYS A 188 6.40 -20.64 -5.81
C LYS A 188 5.91 -19.46 -6.65
N ASN A 189 6.85 -18.70 -7.22
CA ASN A 189 6.52 -17.71 -8.23
C ASN A 189 6.25 -18.36 -9.61
N SER A 190 5.92 -17.54 -10.61
CA SER A 190 5.62 -17.99 -11.98
C SER A 190 6.81 -18.67 -12.69
N GLU A 191 8.03 -18.49 -12.21
CA GLU A 191 9.26 -19.13 -12.70
C GLU A 191 9.61 -20.42 -11.94
N GLY A 192 8.78 -20.84 -10.96
CA GLY A 192 9.00 -22.02 -10.14
C GLY A 192 9.97 -21.81 -8.97
N ASN A 193 10.38 -20.60 -8.69
CA ASN A 193 11.30 -20.22 -7.63
C ASN A 193 10.59 -19.98 -6.29
N VAL A 194 11.31 -20.22 -5.18
CA VAL A 194 10.97 -19.78 -3.82
C VAL A 194 11.85 -18.59 -3.42
N ALA A 195 11.37 -17.73 -2.53
CA ALA A 195 12.11 -16.55 -2.07
C ALA A 195 13.30 -16.95 -1.17
N PHE A 196 13.12 -17.98 -0.37
CA PHE A 196 14.14 -18.49 0.54
C PHE A 196 13.88 -19.95 0.91
N GLU A 197 14.92 -20.62 1.38
CA GLU A 197 14.89 -21.97 1.95
C GLU A 197 15.31 -21.95 3.41
N GLY A 198 14.89 -22.97 4.16
CA GLY A 198 15.20 -23.11 5.59
C GLY A 198 14.29 -22.31 6.51
N SER A 199 14.42 -22.56 7.81
CA SER A 199 13.62 -21.86 8.85
C SER A 199 14.47 -21.37 10.01
N GLY A 200 15.55 -22.05 10.38
CA GLY A 200 16.44 -21.66 11.48
C GLY A 200 17.64 -20.81 11.04
N ARG A 201 18.02 -20.91 9.78
CA ARG A 201 19.03 -20.10 9.10
C ARG A 201 18.67 -20.05 7.62
N ILE A 202 18.01 -18.97 7.21
CA ILE A 202 17.48 -18.87 5.86
C ILE A 202 18.57 -18.68 4.81
N LYS A 203 18.33 -19.20 3.60
CA LYS A 203 19.15 -18.96 2.43
C LYS A 203 18.27 -18.31 1.36
N LEU A 204 18.56 -17.06 1.02
CA LEU A 204 17.79 -16.31 0.03
C LEU A 204 18.07 -16.79 -1.39
N ASN A 205 17.06 -16.65 -2.23
CA ASN A 205 17.17 -16.85 -3.67
C ASN A 205 17.10 -15.49 -4.39
N PRO A 206 18.23 -14.89 -4.79
CA PRO A 206 18.23 -13.60 -5.46
C PRO A 206 17.40 -13.55 -6.75
N ALA A 207 17.36 -14.65 -7.52
CA ALA A 207 16.59 -14.72 -8.76
C ALA A 207 15.08 -14.49 -8.53
N PHE A 208 14.53 -15.02 -7.43
CA PHE A 208 13.14 -14.76 -7.04
C PHE A 208 12.91 -13.26 -6.81
N PHE A 209 13.80 -12.60 -6.06
CA PHE A 209 13.66 -11.18 -5.76
C PHE A 209 13.94 -10.28 -6.97
N GLN A 210 14.82 -10.68 -7.89
CA GLN A 210 15.04 -10.00 -9.17
C GLN A 210 13.81 -10.05 -10.08
N HIS A 211 13.05 -11.16 -10.05
CA HIS A 211 11.75 -11.24 -10.70
C HIS A 211 10.74 -10.27 -10.04
N LEU A 212 10.69 -10.23 -8.69
CA LEU A 212 9.80 -9.35 -7.95
C LEU A 212 10.17 -7.87 -8.11
N ASP A 213 11.46 -7.52 -8.31
CA ASP A 213 11.90 -6.16 -8.63
C ASP A 213 11.15 -5.60 -9.84
N LYS A 214 11.05 -6.39 -10.93
CA LYS A 214 10.35 -5.98 -12.15
C LYS A 214 8.88 -5.68 -11.90
N LYS A 215 8.21 -6.51 -11.08
CA LYS A 215 6.80 -6.34 -10.72
C LYS A 215 6.55 -5.05 -9.93
N ILE A 216 7.42 -4.73 -8.98
CA ILE A 216 7.33 -3.51 -8.16
C ILE A 216 7.67 -2.28 -8.98
N ASP A 217 8.69 -2.35 -9.82
CA ASP A 217 9.06 -1.26 -10.73
C ASP A 217 7.91 -0.93 -11.69
N GLU A 218 7.23 -1.94 -12.20
CA GLU A 218 6.09 -1.78 -13.08
C GLU A 218 4.89 -1.14 -12.38
N ILE A 219 4.60 -1.47 -11.10
CA ILE A 219 3.60 -0.74 -10.31
C ILE A 219 3.90 0.76 -10.30
N ASN A 220 5.14 1.14 -9.96
CA ASN A 220 5.52 2.54 -9.86
C ASN A 220 5.56 3.24 -11.23
N SER A 221 5.91 2.54 -12.31
CA SER A 221 5.90 3.10 -13.67
C SER A 221 4.50 3.47 -14.16
N HIS A 222 3.45 2.84 -13.60
CA HIS A 222 2.05 3.19 -13.82
C HIS A 222 1.54 4.30 -12.86
N GLY A 223 2.40 4.89 -12.03
CA GLY A 223 2.01 5.91 -11.05
C GLY A 223 1.29 5.36 -9.81
N LEU A 224 1.31 4.05 -9.63
CA LEU A 224 0.73 3.36 -8.48
C LEU A 224 1.77 3.18 -7.37
N VAL A 225 1.31 3.11 -6.13
CA VAL A 225 2.14 2.80 -4.96
C VAL A 225 2.11 1.30 -4.70
N ALA A 226 3.25 0.69 -4.51
CA ALA A 226 3.35 -0.71 -4.13
C ALA A 226 3.08 -0.88 -2.62
N ALA A 227 2.24 -1.85 -2.26
CA ALA A 227 1.98 -2.20 -0.86
C ALA A 227 2.36 -3.67 -0.59
N PRO A 228 3.69 -3.96 -0.48
CA PRO A 228 4.20 -5.30 -0.26
C PRO A 228 3.92 -5.79 1.16
N VAL A 229 3.35 -7.00 1.29
CA VAL A 229 3.29 -7.74 2.55
C VAL A 229 4.62 -8.45 2.75
N LEU A 230 5.39 -8.03 3.77
CA LEU A 230 6.72 -8.57 4.02
C LEU A 230 6.67 -9.98 4.61
N LEU A 231 5.76 -10.21 5.57
CA LEU A 231 5.64 -11.47 6.29
C LEU A 231 4.17 -11.89 6.36
N TRP A 232 3.76 -12.88 5.57
CA TRP A 232 2.42 -13.44 5.74
C TRP A 232 2.29 -14.06 7.13
N ALA A 233 1.15 -13.83 7.82
CA ALA A 233 1.08 -13.97 9.26
C ALA A 233 -0.17 -14.73 9.77
N LEU A 234 -0.79 -15.57 8.93
CA LEU A 234 -1.97 -16.33 9.34
C LEU A 234 -1.62 -17.37 10.42
N PRO A 235 -2.23 -17.29 11.62
CA PRO A 235 -1.78 -18.09 12.77
C PRO A 235 -2.38 -19.49 12.88
N VAL A 236 -3.34 -19.84 12.02
CA VAL A 236 -4.19 -21.03 12.18
C VAL A 236 -4.06 -22.04 11.04
N SER A 237 -4.29 -23.33 11.34
CA SER A 237 -4.34 -24.45 10.38
C SER A 237 -3.09 -24.52 9.50
N MET A 238 -3.21 -25.06 8.29
CA MET A 238 -2.15 -25.09 7.29
C MET A 238 -1.57 -23.70 6.96
N GLY A 239 -2.33 -22.63 7.20
CA GLY A 239 -1.85 -21.27 7.02
C GLY A 239 -0.65 -20.94 7.88
N ARG A 240 -0.56 -21.45 9.13
CA ARG A 240 0.56 -21.17 10.03
C ARG A 240 1.88 -21.73 9.53
N GLU A 241 1.89 -22.98 9.07
CA GLU A 241 3.10 -23.65 8.56
C GLU A 241 3.62 -23.04 7.26
N LEU A 242 2.74 -22.36 6.52
CA LEU A 242 3.04 -21.67 5.27
C LEU A 242 3.09 -20.14 5.43
N SER A 243 3.20 -19.63 6.66
CA SER A 243 3.25 -18.20 6.97
C SER A 243 4.62 -17.84 7.56
N PRO A 244 5.51 -17.20 6.79
CA PRO A 244 6.84 -16.80 7.26
C PRO A 244 6.83 -16.01 8.56
N GLY A 245 5.80 -15.21 8.78
CA GLY A 245 5.60 -14.45 10.00
C GLY A 245 5.45 -15.30 11.27
N TYR A 246 5.10 -16.59 11.15
CA TYR A 246 4.93 -17.48 12.30
C TYR A 246 5.91 -18.65 12.34
N TYR A 247 6.25 -19.27 11.20
CA TYR A 247 7.16 -20.41 11.26
C TYR A 247 8.64 -20.01 11.37
N LEU A 248 9.00 -18.80 10.90
CA LEU A 248 10.37 -18.30 11.08
C LEU A 248 10.59 -17.89 12.55
N PRO A 249 11.74 -18.22 13.16
CA PRO A 249 12.18 -17.56 14.38
C PRO A 249 12.24 -16.05 14.22
N GLU A 250 12.03 -15.31 15.31
CA GLU A 250 11.99 -13.85 15.29
C GLU A 250 13.21 -13.19 14.62
N PRO A 251 14.47 -13.62 14.89
CA PRO A 251 15.63 -13.08 14.20
C PRO A 251 15.62 -13.29 12.68
N GLU A 252 15.12 -14.45 12.21
CA GLU A 252 15.03 -14.76 10.78
C GLU A 252 13.93 -13.94 10.10
N ALA A 253 12.80 -13.75 10.77
CA ALA A 253 11.72 -12.89 10.29
C ALA A 253 12.18 -11.42 10.15
N ILE A 254 12.94 -10.92 11.12
CA ILE A 254 13.56 -9.58 11.09
C ILE A 254 14.57 -9.48 9.95
N LEU A 255 15.44 -10.49 9.77
CA LEU A 255 16.44 -10.52 8.72
C LEU A 255 15.80 -10.48 7.32
N LEU A 256 14.76 -11.30 7.09
CA LEU A 256 14.02 -11.34 5.83
C LEU A 256 13.31 -10.01 5.54
N ALA A 257 12.63 -9.43 6.55
CA ALA A 257 11.95 -8.16 6.39
C ALA A 257 12.93 -7.02 6.09
N ASN A 258 14.05 -6.93 6.83
CA ASN A 258 15.10 -5.94 6.58
C ASN A 258 15.72 -6.05 5.19
N TYR A 259 15.93 -7.28 4.69
CA TYR A 259 16.39 -7.50 3.32
C TYR A 259 15.44 -6.90 2.29
N MET A 260 14.14 -7.13 2.44
CA MET A 260 13.13 -6.58 1.52
C MET A 260 13.00 -5.06 1.64
N VAL A 261 13.07 -4.51 2.85
CA VAL A 261 13.06 -3.05 3.05
C VAL A 261 14.29 -2.40 2.40
N ALA A 262 15.48 -2.99 2.55
CA ALA A 262 16.68 -2.50 1.88
C ALA A 262 16.56 -2.60 0.34
N ARG A 263 15.96 -3.68 -0.17
CA ARG A 263 15.81 -3.92 -1.61
C ARG A 263 14.79 -3.01 -2.28
N TYR A 264 13.64 -2.75 -1.64
CA TYR A 264 12.51 -2.02 -2.23
C TYR A 264 12.35 -0.60 -1.70
N GLY A 265 13.19 -0.15 -0.76
CA GLY A 265 13.10 1.18 -0.16
C GLY A 265 13.39 2.35 -1.11
N GLY A 266 13.90 2.09 -2.31
CA GLY A 266 14.01 3.07 -3.39
C GLY A 266 12.74 3.25 -4.23
N ASN A 267 11.77 2.35 -4.08
CA ASN A 267 10.48 2.40 -4.76
C ASN A 267 9.47 3.23 -3.96
N GLN A 268 8.38 3.65 -4.60
CA GLN A 268 7.25 4.28 -3.92
C GLN A 268 6.40 3.18 -3.28
N VAL A 269 6.52 3.04 -1.95
CA VAL A 269 5.98 1.93 -1.18
C VAL A 269 5.19 2.36 0.04
N ILE A 270 4.21 1.54 0.43
CA ILE A 270 3.54 1.52 1.74
C ILE A 270 3.75 0.11 2.29
N TRP A 271 4.48 -0.02 3.39
CA TRP A 271 4.85 -1.31 3.94
C TRP A 271 3.72 -1.97 4.70
N ILE A 272 3.45 -3.23 4.43
CA ILE A 272 2.59 -4.08 5.26
C ILE A 272 3.50 -5.11 5.92
N LEU A 273 3.86 -4.87 7.20
CA LEU A 273 4.82 -5.74 7.89
C LEU A 273 4.32 -7.17 7.99
N GLY A 274 3.05 -7.36 8.35
CA GLY A 274 2.42 -8.66 8.42
C GLY A 274 1.04 -8.67 7.78
N GLY A 275 0.69 -9.75 7.08
CA GLY A 275 -0.60 -9.93 6.39
C GLY A 275 -1.49 -10.98 7.05
N ASP A 276 -2.80 -10.69 7.17
CA ASP A 276 -3.86 -11.56 7.71
C ASP A 276 -3.50 -12.17 9.09
N GLY A 277 -2.87 -11.35 9.96
CA GLY A 277 -2.23 -11.82 11.17
C GLY A 277 -3.02 -11.56 12.44
N LYS A 278 -2.76 -12.38 13.47
CA LYS A 278 -3.16 -12.13 14.85
C LYS A 278 -2.00 -11.43 15.56
N TYR A 279 -2.21 -10.17 15.97
CA TYR A 279 -1.15 -9.32 16.53
C TYR A 279 -1.36 -9.01 18.01
N ILE A 280 -2.38 -9.56 18.64
CA ILE A 280 -2.77 -9.34 20.04
C ILE A 280 -2.59 -10.61 20.88
N GLY A 281 -2.64 -10.47 22.21
CA GLY A 281 -2.47 -11.57 23.14
C GLY A 281 -1.05 -12.14 23.07
N GLU A 282 -0.90 -13.45 22.95
CA GLU A 282 0.40 -14.14 22.92
C GLU A 282 1.34 -13.71 21.77
N TYR A 283 0.78 -13.14 20.68
CA TYR A 283 1.55 -12.71 19.51
C TYR A 283 2.00 -11.24 19.57
N GLU A 284 1.46 -10.44 20.48
CA GLU A 284 1.69 -9.00 20.55
C GLU A 284 3.17 -8.64 20.66
N GLN A 285 3.86 -9.24 21.63
CA GLN A 285 5.27 -8.92 21.88
C GLN A 285 6.15 -9.24 20.69
N ARG A 286 5.94 -10.40 20.05
CA ARG A 286 6.66 -10.79 18.83
C ARG A 286 6.56 -9.72 17.73
N TRP A 287 5.36 -9.28 17.41
CA TRP A 287 5.15 -8.34 16.31
C TRP A 287 5.64 -6.93 16.65
N LYS A 288 5.56 -6.52 17.90
CA LYS A 288 6.19 -5.28 18.37
C LYS A 288 7.72 -5.34 18.26
N THR A 289 8.33 -6.45 18.64
CA THR A 289 9.77 -6.66 18.49
C THR A 289 10.19 -6.60 17.02
N ILE A 290 9.49 -7.34 16.14
CA ILE A 290 9.79 -7.32 14.69
C ILE A 290 9.61 -5.90 14.14
N GLY A 291 8.49 -5.24 14.43
CA GLY A 291 8.19 -3.89 13.93
C GLY A 291 9.23 -2.86 14.34
N ARG A 292 9.61 -2.84 15.60
CA ARG A 292 10.65 -1.94 16.14
C ARG A 292 12.03 -2.23 15.55
N ALA A 293 12.37 -3.50 15.31
CA ALA A 293 13.65 -3.89 14.71
C ALA A 293 13.74 -3.51 13.22
N VAL A 294 12.62 -3.55 12.49
CA VAL A 294 12.59 -3.26 11.05
C VAL A 294 12.35 -1.77 10.79
N PHE A 295 11.47 -1.12 11.56
CA PHE A 295 10.98 0.24 11.31
C PHE A 295 11.20 1.23 12.46
N GLY A 296 11.90 0.85 13.52
CA GLY A 296 12.17 1.74 14.66
C GLY A 296 13.18 2.85 14.40
N GLY A 297 13.87 2.82 13.25
CA GLY A 297 14.79 3.86 12.78
C GLY A 297 14.23 4.61 11.57
N GLU A 298 15.09 5.42 10.92
CA GLU A 298 14.73 6.00 9.64
C GLU A 298 14.49 4.91 8.58
N HIS A 299 13.34 4.97 7.95
CA HIS A 299 12.96 4.06 6.86
C HIS A 299 12.15 4.83 5.80
N PRO A 300 12.21 4.42 4.52
CA PRO A 300 11.37 5.01 3.49
C PRO A 300 9.94 4.48 3.57
N GLY A 301 8.97 5.32 3.23
CA GLY A 301 7.55 4.96 3.14
C GLY A 301 6.85 4.85 4.50
N VAL A 302 5.54 4.74 4.49
CA VAL A 302 4.68 4.53 5.67
C VAL A 302 4.48 3.04 5.94
N THR A 303 4.15 2.70 7.19
CA THR A 303 4.08 1.32 7.66
C THR A 303 2.67 0.94 8.11
N SER A 304 2.32 -0.32 7.94
CA SER A 304 1.04 -0.91 8.32
C SER A 304 1.19 -2.32 8.89
N LEU A 305 0.16 -2.73 9.64
CA LEU A 305 -0.18 -4.12 9.92
C LEU A 305 -1.55 -4.42 9.32
N HIS A 306 -1.71 -5.57 8.69
CA HIS A 306 -2.97 -6.07 8.18
C HIS A 306 -3.50 -7.19 9.10
N SER A 307 -4.42 -6.85 10.00
CA SER A 307 -4.95 -7.81 10.97
C SER A 307 -5.95 -8.78 10.34
N GLN A 308 -6.09 -9.97 10.94
CA GLN A 308 -7.10 -10.95 10.53
C GLN A 308 -8.53 -10.43 10.72
N GLY A 309 -9.49 -11.04 10.01
CA GLY A 309 -10.91 -10.65 10.02
C GLY A 309 -11.51 -10.53 11.43
N GLY A 310 -12.17 -9.40 11.70
CA GLY A 310 -12.81 -9.10 12.96
C GLY A 310 -11.87 -8.84 14.14
N SER A 311 -10.57 -8.63 13.88
CA SER A 311 -9.57 -8.28 14.90
C SER A 311 -9.28 -6.79 14.90
N TRP A 312 -9.15 -6.21 16.11
CA TRP A 312 -8.79 -4.81 16.31
C TRP A 312 -7.52 -4.71 17.14
N ILE A 313 -6.56 -3.92 16.66
CA ILE A 313 -5.22 -3.77 17.22
C ILE A 313 -4.96 -2.37 17.80
N GLY A 314 -5.96 -1.50 17.80
CA GLY A 314 -5.77 -0.08 18.13
C GLY A 314 -5.21 0.14 19.52
N LYS A 315 -5.71 -0.56 20.54
CA LYS A 315 -5.24 -0.39 21.92
C LYS A 315 -3.79 -0.77 22.10
N GLU A 316 -3.35 -1.84 21.45
CA GLU A 316 -2.02 -2.41 21.59
C GLU A 316 -1.00 -1.63 20.76
N TYR A 317 -1.39 -1.08 19.60
CA TYR A 317 -0.44 -0.56 18.60
C TYR A 317 -0.53 0.94 18.32
N ALA A 318 -1.56 1.66 18.76
CA ALA A 318 -1.68 3.09 18.46
C ALA A 318 -0.49 3.93 18.98
N HIS A 319 0.21 3.46 20.01
CA HIS A 319 1.39 4.11 20.58
C HIS A 319 2.73 3.64 19.98
N GLU A 320 2.71 2.66 19.06
CA GLU A 320 3.92 2.24 18.35
C GLU A 320 4.31 3.32 17.33
N GLU A 321 5.46 3.95 17.55
CA GLU A 321 5.93 5.06 16.70
C GLU A 321 6.21 4.62 15.26
N TRP A 322 6.64 3.37 15.10
CA TRP A 322 6.93 2.79 13.79
C TRP A 322 5.70 2.49 12.95
N LEU A 323 4.48 2.44 13.53
CA LEU A 323 3.26 2.07 12.83
C LEU A 323 2.43 3.33 12.49
N ASP A 324 2.17 3.56 11.21
CA ASP A 324 1.41 4.71 10.70
C ASP A 324 -0.06 4.38 10.46
N ILE A 325 -0.32 3.19 9.89
CA ILE A 325 -1.65 2.74 9.50
C ILE A 325 -2.08 1.58 10.39
N LEU A 326 -3.16 1.76 11.12
CA LEU A 326 -3.89 0.69 11.78
C LEU A 326 -4.80 0.01 10.75
N GLY A 327 -4.23 -0.95 10.02
CA GLY A 327 -4.96 -1.73 9.04
C GLY A 327 -5.86 -2.76 9.72
N TYR A 328 -7.12 -2.83 9.31
CA TYR A 328 -8.07 -3.79 9.83
C TYR A 328 -8.78 -4.54 8.70
N GLN A 329 -9.45 -5.64 9.05
CA GLN A 329 -10.22 -6.48 8.14
C GLN A 329 -11.57 -6.77 8.75
N THR A 330 -12.63 -6.59 7.96
CA THR A 330 -14.00 -6.78 8.45
C THR A 330 -14.56 -8.20 8.20
N GLY A 331 -13.80 -9.02 7.49
CA GLY A 331 -14.19 -10.37 7.10
C GLY A 331 -15.13 -10.41 5.89
N HIS A 332 -15.42 -11.62 5.41
CA HIS A 332 -16.03 -11.86 4.11
C HIS A 332 -17.52 -12.25 4.21
N SER A 333 -18.30 -11.54 5.01
CA SER A 333 -19.74 -11.75 5.11
C SER A 333 -20.52 -10.43 5.09
N SER A 334 -21.82 -10.52 4.82
CA SER A 334 -22.77 -9.42 4.85
C SER A 334 -23.84 -9.59 5.93
N THR A 335 -23.54 -10.37 6.98
CA THR A 335 -24.44 -10.58 8.11
C THR A 335 -24.55 -9.35 9.00
N ASP A 336 -25.63 -9.26 9.78
CA ASP A 336 -25.83 -8.19 10.75
C ASP A 336 -24.66 -8.07 11.74
N ASN A 337 -24.00 -9.18 12.11
CA ASN A 337 -22.83 -9.15 12.97
C ASN A 337 -21.66 -8.43 12.30
N THR A 338 -21.38 -8.71 11.03
CA THR A 338 -20.31 -8.02 10.27
C THR A 338 -20.63 -6.54 10.09
N ILE A 339 -21.89 -6.22 9.73
CA ILE A 339 -22.33 -4.82 9.58
C ILE A 339 -22.21 -4.06 10.91
N ASN A 340 -22.65 -4.64 12.01
CA ASN A 340 -22.50 -4.04 13.34
C ASN A 340 -21.03 -3.89 13.74
N TRP A 341 -20.16 -4.83 13.37
CA TRP A 341 -18.74 -4.70 13.62
C TRP A 341 -18.13 -3.50 12.86
N ILE A 342 -18.53 -3.28 11.60
CA ILE A 342 -18.09 -2.12 10.79
C ILE A 342 -18.61 -0.81 11.39
N THR A 343 -19.90 -0.75 11.71
CA THR A 343 -20.60 0.51 11.99
C THR A 343 -20.63 0.91 13.47
N LYS A 344 -20.47 -0.06 14.36
CA LYS A 344 -20.59 0.08 15.82
C LYS A 344 -19.53 -0.73 16.58
N GLY A 345 -18.62 -1.38 15.89
CA GLY A 345 -17.55 -2.17 16.48
C GLY A 345 -16.41 -1.32 17.04
N PRO A 346 -15.31 -1.96 17.49
CA PRO A 346 -14.25 -1.26 18.18
C PRO A 346 -13.59 -0.18 17.32
N VAL A 347 -13.41 -0.40 16.02
CA VAL A 347 -12.81 0.60 15.12
C VAL A 347 -13.63 1.88 15.13
N ALA A 348 -14.96 1.78 14.94
CA ALA A 348 -15.88 2.93 14.90
C ALA A 348 -16.00 3.66 16.25
N ASN A 349 -15.84 2.94 17.37
CA ASN A 349 -16.06 3.49 18.72
C ASN A 349 -14.78 3.95 19.43
N GLU A 350 -13.60 3.55 18.97
CA GLU A 350 -12.34 3.79 19.69
C GLU A 350 -11.37 4.73 18.96
N TRP A 351 -11.52 4.97 17.67
CA TRP A 351 -10.59 5.78 16.89
C TRP A 351 -10.29 7.16 17.52
N SER A 352 -11.31 7.80 18.11
CA SER A 352 -11.17 9.13 18.72
C SER A 352 -10.56 9.11 20.13
N LYS A 353 -10.39 7.93 20.72
CA LYS A 353 -9.82 7.72 22.06
C LYS A 353 -8.34 7.36 22.01
N LEU A 354 -7.80 7.16 20.82
CA LEU A 354 -6.42 6.76 20.56
C LEU A 354 -5.65 7.94 19.93
N PRO A 355 -4.32 7.93 20.02
CA PRO A 355 -3.52 8.85 19.23
C PRO A 355 -3.89 8.78 17.75
N PRO A 356 -3.91 9.93 17.04
CA PRO A 356 -4.23 9.93 15.62
C PRO A 356 -3.32 8.98 14.81
N LYS A 357 -3.95 8.04 14.14
CA LYS A 357 -3.37 7.09 13.18
C LYS A 357 -4.30 6.97 11.99
N VAL A 358 -3.75 6.60 10.85
CA VAL A 358 -4.56 6.32 9.66
C VAL A 358 -5.29 5.01 9.84
N LEU A 359 -6.60 4.97 9.54
CA LEU A 359 -7.46 3.80 9.71
C LEU A 359 -7.96 3.35 8.33
N ILE A 360 -7.60 2.15 7.92
CA ILE A 360 -7.98 1.63 6.60
C ILE A 360 -8.52 0.21 6.74
N ASN A 361 -9.72 -0.03 6.22
CA ASN A 361 -10.17 -1.40 5.97
C ASN A 361 -9.39 -1.96 4.78
N MET A 362 -8.34 -2.73 5.08
CA MET A 362 -7.41 -3.27 4.10
C MET A 362 -7.95 -4.54 3.43
N GLU A 363 -9.04 -5.09 3.96
CA GLU A 363 -9.71 -6.26 3.40
C GLU A 363 -11.19 -6.28 3.82
N PRO A 364 -12.07 -5.51 3.15
CA PRO A 364 -13.53 -5.71 3.24
C PRO A 364 -13.92 -7.02 2.56
N CYS A 365 -15.21 -7.37 2.60
CA CYS A 365 -15.67 -8.58 1.94
C CYS A 365 -15.33 -8.59 0.45
N TYR A 366 -14.79 -9.72 -0.04
CA TYR A 366 -14.44 -9.89 -1.45
C TYR A 366 -15.66 -10.21 -2.29
N GLU A 367 -15.73 -9.58 -3.47
CA GLU A 367 -16.77 -9.90 -4.45
C GLU A 367 -16.65 -11.36 -4.90
N ASP A 368 -17.77 -12.06 -4.99
CA ASP A 368 -17.87 -13.49 -5.35
C ASP A 368 -17.21 -14.48 -4.37
N ILE A 369 -16.79 -14.06 -3.17
CA ILE A 369 -16.23 -15.00 -2.18
C ILE A 369 -17.29 -15.95 -1.62
N LEU A 370 -18.51 -15.46 -1.52
CA LEU A 370 -19.73 -16.22 -1.24
C LEU A 370 -20.79 -15.80 -2.27
N PRO A 371 -21.75 -16.69 -2.63
CA PRO A 371 -22.82 -16.32 -3.56
C PRO A 371 -23.67 -15.11 -3.11
N SER A 372 -23.71 -14.84 -1.81
CA SER A 372 -24.41 -13.70 -1.21
C SER A 372 -23.59 -12.41 -1.14
N VAL A 373 -22.32 -12.42 -1.56
CA VAL A 373 -21.45 -11.23 -1.54
C VAL A 373 -21.26 -10.72 -2.97
N THR A 374 -22.20 -9.91 -3.39
CA THR A 374 -22.22 -9.25 -4.70
C THR A 374 -21.61 -7.86 -4.63
N SER A 375 -21.58 -7.14 -5.73
CA SER A 375 -21.12 -5.74 -5.77
C SER A 375 -21.87 -4.82 -4.79
N LYS A 376 -23.14 -5.12 -4.48
CA LYS A 376 -23.92 -4.36 -3.50
C LYS A 376 -23.36 -4.50 -2.08
N GLU A 377 -23.09 -5.74 -1.66
CA GLU A 377 -22.52 -6.00 -0.32
C GLU A 377 -21.12 -5.40 -0.20
N VAL A 378 -20.32 -5.49 -1.26
CA VAL A 378 -18.99 -4.86 -1.32
C VAL A 378 -19.08 -3.34 -1.21
N ARG A 379 -20.01 -2.70 -1.93
CA ARG A 379 -20.25 -1.24 -1.78
C ARG A 379 -20.70 -0.88 -0.38
N ASN A 380 -21.70 -1.59 0.16
CA ASN A 380 -22.19 -1.35 1.51
C ASN A 380 -21.05 -1.40 2.54
N ALA A 381 -20.27 -2.49 2.55
CA ALA A 381 -19.15 -2.65 3.47
C ALA A 381 -18.11 -1.54 3.30
N SER A 382 -17.84 -1.11 2.06
CA SER A 382 -16.85 -0.07 1.76
C SER A 382 -17.31 1.32 2.22
N TYR A 383 -18.53 1.74 1.90
CA TYR A 383 -19.07 3.04 2.34
C TYR A 383 -19.22 3.11 3.86
N TRP A 384 -19.72 2.04 4.50
CA TRP A 384 -19.78 1.98 5.95
C TRP A 384 -18.38 2.09 6.58
N SER A 385 -17.38 1.39 6.05
CA SER A 385 -16.00 1.47 6.55
C SER A 385 -15.45 2.90 6.43
N VAL A 386 -15.60 3.52 5.26
CA VAL A 386 -15.09 4.89 5.01
C VAL A 386 -15.76 5.93 5.90
N PHE A 387 -17.09 5.81 6.18
CA PHE A 387 -17.80 6.81 6.96
C PHE A 387 -17.95 6.48 8.45
N SER A 388 -17.49 5.32 8.89
CA SER A 388 -17.43 4.95 10.32
C SER A 388 -16.06 5.21 10.97
N THR A 389 -15.09 5.71 10.18
CA THR A 389 -13.76 6.14 10.64
C THR A 389 -13.42 7.49 10.02
N PRO A 390 -12.41 8.24 10.53
CA PRO A 390 -11.84 9.35 9.76
C PRO A 390 -11.49 8.88 8.36
N VAL A 391 -11.93 9.64 7.37
CA VAL A 391 -11.81 9.23 5.96
C VAL A 391 -10.34 9.20 5.54
N ALA A 392 -9.84 8.04 5.10
CA ALA A 392 -8.44 7.86 4.72
C ALA A 392 -8.26 6.99 3.48
N GLY A 393 -9.11 5.99 3.30
CA GLY A 393 -8.98 5.05 2.20
C GLY A 393 -9.90 3.84 2.30
N ILE A 394 -9.79 2.98 1.29
CA ILE A 394 -10.50 1.70 1.18
C ILE A 394 -9.74 0.75 0.25
N THR A 395 -9.97 -0.54 0.42
CA THR A 395 -9.42 -1.58 -0.44
C THR A 395 -10.54 -2.38 -1.09
N TYR A 396 -10.34 -2.80 -2.32
CA TYR A 396 -11.19 -3.75 -3.03
C TYR A 396 -10.51 -5.10 -3.16
N GLY A 397 -11.28 -6.17 -3.11
CA GLY A 397 -10.86 -7.52 -3.44
C GLY A 397 -11.95 -8.32 -4.11
N ALA A 398 -11.55 -9.28 -4.92
CA ALA A 398 -12.44 -10.25 -5.55
C ALA A 398 -11.83 -11.65 -5.54
N ASN A 399 -12.71 -12.64 -5.52
CA ASN A 399 -12.32 -14.03 -5.33
C ASN A 399 -11.43 -14.63 -6.45
N GLY A 400 -11.39 -14.02 -7.65
CA GLY A 400 -10.48 -14.41 -8.73
C GLY A 400 -9.20 -13.59 -8.79
N ILE A 401 -9.20 -12.36 -8.22
CA ILE A 401 -8.03 -11.47 -8.26
C ILE A 401 -6.99 -11.87 -7.21
N TRP A 402 -7.40 -12.02 -5.94
CA TRP A 402 -6.45 -12.24 -4.87
C TRP A 402 -5.60 -13.52 -5.05
N PRO A 403 -6.17 -14.66 -5.52
CA PRO A 403 -5.40 -15.88 -5.76
C PRO A 403 -4.75 -15.92 -7.14
N TRP A 404 -5.04 -14.95 -7.99
CA TRP A 404 -4.60 -14.88 -9.39
C TRP A 404 -4.94 -16.15 -10.16
N ILE A 405 -6.23 -16.44 -10.31
CA ILE A 405 -6.74 -17.66 -10.93
C ILE A 405 -6.87 -17.48 -12.46
N ARG A 406 -6.39 -18.46 -13.19
CA ARG A 406 -6.66 -18.63 -14.63
C ARG A 406 -7.74 -19.66 -14.87
N PRO A 407 -8.33 -19.73 -16.08
CA PRO A 407 -9.33 -20.73 -16.42
C PRO A 407 -8.88 -22.16 -16.06
N GLY A 408 -9.70 -22.89 -15.30
CA GLY A 408 -9.42 -24.28 -14.89
C GLY A 408 -8.48 -24.44 -13.68
N GLU A 409 -7.86 -23.38 -13.18
CA GLU A 409 -7.02 -23.44 -11.98
C GLU A 409 -7.88 -23.55 -10.70
N LYS A 410 -7.25 -24.07 -9.64
CA LYS A 410 -7.81 -24.12 -8.28
C LYS A 410 -6.97 -23.24 -7.34
N ILE A 411 -7.60 -22.75 -6.27
CA ILE A 411 -6.88 -22.01 -5.24
C ILE A 411 -6.04 -22.99 -4.43
N GLN A 412 -4.74 -22.71 -4.33
CA GLN A 412 -3.78 -23.55 -3.61
C GLN A 412 -4.01 -23.44 -2.09
N ASN A 413 -3.96 -24.57 -1.40
CA ASN A 413 -4.08 -24.67 0.08
C ASN A 413 -5.28 -23.92 0.69
N HIS A 414 -6.37 -23.79 -0.05
CA HIS A 414 -7.61 -23.17 0.39
C HIS A 414 -8.81 -24.04 0.04
N ARG A 415 -9.90 -23.85 0.80
CA ARG A 415 -11.20 -24.38 0.41
C ARG A 415 -11.62 -23.75 -0.92
N GLN A 416 -12.04 -24.59 -1.86
CA GLN A 416 -12.53 -24.09 -3.14
C GLN A 416 -13.90 -23.41 -2.93
N PRO A 417 -14.10 -22.18 -3.43
CA PRO A 417 -15.40 -21.52 -3.36
C PRO A 417 -16.38 -22.13 -4.34
N ALA A 418 -17.67 -21.88 -4.12
CA ALA A 418 -18.73 -22.30 -5.05
C ALA A 418 -18.64 -21.59 -6.41
N MET A 419 -18.11 -20.37 -6.45
CA MET A 419 -17.88 -19.58 -7.65
C MET A 419 -16.42 -19.11 -7.66
N LEU A 420 -15.74 -19.38 -8.76
CA LEU A 420 -14.36 -18.96 -8.97
C LEU A 420 -14.21 -18.49 -10.41
N ARG A 421 -14.05 -17.18 -10.60
CA ARG A 421 -13.83 -16.57 -11.93
C ARG A 421 -12.34 -16.38 -12.16
N PRO A 422 -11.88 -16.44 -13.41
CA PRO A 422 -10.53 -15.99 -13.76
C PRO A 422 -10.29 -14.54 -13.36
N TRP A 423 -9.04 -14.19 -13.08
CA TRP A 423 -8.67 -12.83 -12.67
C TRP A 423 -9.07 -11.78 -13.72
N GLU A 424 -8.96 -12.11 -15.02
CA GLU A 424 -9.32 -11.22 -16.15
C GLU A 424 -10.81 -10.87 -16.20
N GLU A 425 -11.66 -11.76 -15.73
CA GLU A 425 -13.10 -11.51 -15.56
C GLU A 425 -13.36 -10.75 -14.26
N SER A 426 -12.63 -11.12 -13.21
CA SER A 426 -12.82 -10.56 -11.86
C SER A 426 -12.43 -9.09 -11.76
N ILE A 427 -11.47 -8.60 -12.54
CA ILE A 427 -11.16 -7.16 -12.61
C ILE A 427 -12.29 -6.32 -13.22
N LYS A 428 -13.20 -6.94 -13.98
CA LYS A 428 -14.34 -6.30 -14.64
C LYS A 428 -15.65 -6.42 -13.87
N LEU A 429 -15.63 -7.05 -12.69
CA LEU A 429 -16.80 -7.15 -11.84
C LEU A 429 -17.34 -5.76 -11.47
N PRO A 430 -18.67 -5.61 -11.33
CA PRO A 430 -19.25 -4.30 -11.01
C PRO A 430 -18.66 -3.64 -9.78
N GLY A 431 -18.40 -4.40 -8.69
CA GLY A 431 -17.78 -3.86 -7.47
C GLY A 431 -16.37 -3.34 -7.72
N SER A 432 -15.60 -4.00 -8.60
CA SER A 432 -14.26 -3.53 -8.99
C SER A 432 -14.29 -2.11 -9.55
N VAL A 433 -15.24 -1.81 -10.41
CA VAL A 433 -15.41 -0.47 -10.99
C VAL A 433 -15.98 0.51 -9.95
N GLN A 434 -17.00 0.09 -9.20
CA GLN A 434 -17.74 0.96 -8.28
C GLN A 434 -16.92 1.39 -7.06
N ILE A 435 -15.99 0.56 -6.56
CA ILE A 435 -15.09 0.98 -5.48
C ILE A 435 -14.04 1.97 -5.98
N GLY A 436 -13.56 1.82 -7.20
CA GLY A 436 -12.74 2.86 -7.83
C GLY A 436 -13.49 4.18 -8.02
N GLN A 437 -14.78 4.12 -8.41
CA GLN A 437 -15.66 5.29 -8.49
C GLN A 437 -15.90 5.93 -7.11
N LEU A 438 -16.07 5.15 -6.03
CA LEU A 438 -16.10 5.66 -4.66
C LEU A 438 -14.85 6.51 -4.37
N ALA A 439 -13.66 5.97 -4.67
CA ALA A 439 -12.42 6.70 -4.44
C ALA A 439 -12.35 8.00 -5.28
N HIS A 440 -12.77 7.93 -6.55
CA HIS A 440 -12.86 9.12 -7.42
C HIS A 440 -13.83 10.15 -6.87
N PHE A 441 -15.03 9.73 -6.46
CA PHE A 441 -16.06 10.58 -5.87
C PHE A 441 -15.57 11.28 -4.60
N ILE A 442 -15.02 10.54 -3.64
CA ILE A 442 -14.52 11.07 -2.37
C ILE A 442 -13.43 12.12 -2.59
N ARG A 443 -12.51 11.89 -3.54
CA ARG A 443 -11.42 12.83 -3.87
C ARG A 443 -11.88 14.20 -4.39
N GLN A 444 -13.13 14.36 -4.77
CA GLN A 444 -13.71 15.67 -5.18
C GLN A 444 -14.06 16.59 -4.00
N TYR A 445 -13.90 16.11 -2.77
CA TYR A 445 -14.26 16.81 -1.54
C TYR A 445 -13.05 16.91 -0.60
N PRO A 446 -13.11 17.77 0.45
CA PRO A 446 -12.06 17.84 1.47
C PRO A 446 -12.11 16.63 2.43
N TRP A 447 -11.99 15.43 1.87
CA TRP A 447 -12.16 14.15 2.56
C TRP A 447 -11.21 13.98 3.76
N TRP A 448 -10.01 14.58 3.72
CA TRP A 448 -9.02 14.53 4.82
C TRP A 448 -9.48 15.27 6.09
N GLN A 449 -10.54 16.07 5.99
CA GLN A 449 -11.22 16.72 7.11
C GLN A 449 -12.46 15.94 7.58
N MET A 450 -12.87 14.91 6.85
CA MET A 450 -14.12 14.18 7.12
C MET A 450 -13.95 13.18 8.24
N LYS A 451 -14.81 13.27 9.26
CA LYS A 451 -14.86 12.37 10.41
C LYS A 451 -16.27 11.83 10.62
N PRO A 452 -16.42 10.64 11.22
CA PRO A 452 -17.73 10.10 11.55
C PRO A 452 -18.55 11.07 12.39
N ALA A 453 -19.82 11.19 12.05
CA ALA A 453 -20.79 12.04 12.76
C ALA A 453 -22.14 11.31 12.92
N PRO A 454 -22.16 10.11 13.54
CA PRO A 454 -23.38 9.30 13.69
C PRO A 454 -24.43 10.01 14.55
N GLU A 455 -24.03 10.94 15.41
CA GLU A 455 -24.91 11.77 16.24
C GLU A 455 -25.81 12.70 15.42
N LEU A 456 -25.49 12.93 14.15
CA LEU A 456 -26.37 13.74 13.28
C LEU A 456 -27.63 13.00 12.85
N VAL A 457 -27.66 11.67 12.89
CA VAL A 457 -28.83 10.89 12.46
C VAL A 457 -29.86 10.89 13.56
N VAL A 458 -31.06 11.43 13.29
CA VAL A 458 -32.16 11.55 14.28
C VAL A 458 -32.62 10.18 14.74
N SER A 459 -32.76 9.21 13.81
CA SER A 459 -33.15 7.84 14.12
C SER A 459 -32.52 6.88 13.11
N GLN A 460 -31.78 5.91 13.60
CA GLN A 460 -31.20 4.87 12.75
C GLN A 460 -32.27 3.82 12.39
N PRO A 461 -32.42 3.51 11.09
CA PRO A 461 -33.36 2.47 10.68
C PRO A 461 -32.83 1.07 11.03
N ALA A 462 -33.76 0.14 11.27
CA ALA A 462 -33.50 -1.28 11.46
C ALA A 462 -33.95 -2.08 10.22
N PRO A 463 -33.40 -3.28 9.95
CA PRO A 463 -32.24 -3.94 10.59
C PRO A 463 -30.88 -3.31 10.25
N ALA A 464 -29.77 -3.92 10.70
CA ALA A 464 -28.41 -3.41 10.54
C ALA A 464 -28.05 -3.06 9.08
N GLY A 465 -28.51 -3.85 8.09
CA GLY A 465 -28.31 -3.59 6.66
C GLY A 465 -28.93 -2.28 6.13
N ARG A 466 -29.66 -1.53 6.96
CA ARG A 466 -30.22 -0.21 6.64
C ARG A 466 -29.48 0.95 7.33
N TYR A 467 -28.40 0.66 8.06
CA TYR A 467 -27.66 1.65 8.83
C TYR A 467 -27.18 2.82 7.95
N ILE A 468 -27.51 4.05 8.35
CA ILE A 468 -27.07 5.28 7.70
C ILE A 468 -25.74 5.72 8.35
N SER A 469 -24.63 5.66 7.63
CA SER A 469 -23.36 6.19 8.11
C SER A 469 -23.18 7.62 7.63
N VAL A 470 -22.75 8.49 8.56
CA VAL A 470 -22.59 9.93 8.30
C VAL A 470 -21.17 10.35 8.64
N SER A 471 -20.60 11.15 7.76
CA SER A 471 -19.33 11.81 7.97
C SER A 471 -19.47 13.33 7.75
N ARG A 472 -18.75 14.13 8.55
CA ARG A 472 -18.80 15.59 8.51
C ARG A 472 -17.39 16.16 8.51
N SER A 473 -17.13 17.20 7.71
CA SER A 473 -15.85 17.90 7.70
C SER A 473 -15.65 18.71 9.00
N ASP A 474 -14.37 18.84 9.41
CA ASP A 474 -13.99 19.58 10.63
C ASP A 474 -14.50 21.03 10.62
N ASP A 475 -14.47 21.68 9.46
CA ASP A 475 -15.00 23.04 9.26
C ASP A 475 -16.54 23.10 9.18
N ARG A 476 -17.22 21.95 9.27
CA ARG A 476 -18.70 21.78 9.17
C ARG A 476 -19.32 22.30 7.88
N GLN A 477 -18.53 22.44 6.81
CA GLN A 477 -19.03 22.89 5.51
C GLN A 477 -19.65 21.77 4.70
N THR A 478 -19.22 20.52 4.94
CA THR A 478 -19.64 19.34 4.17
C THR A 478 -20.14 18.24 5.10
N ILE A 479 -21.29 17.66 4.76
CA ILE A 479 -21.82 16.43 5.38
C ILE A 479 -22.08 15.43 4.27
N MET A 480 -21.69 14.17 4.48
CA MET A 480 -22.00 13.05 3.61
C MET A 480 -22.71 11.96 4.41
N ALA A 481 -23.83 11.46 3.89
CA ALA A 481 -24.56 10.38 4.50
C ALA A 481 -24.75 9.23 3.48
N TYR A 482 -24.18 8.06 3.75
CA TYR A 482 -24.43 6.87 2.96
C TYR A 482 -25.73 6.21 3.40
N VAL A 483 -26.60 5.97 2.45
CA VAL A 483 -27.96 5.47 2.62
C VAL A 483 -28.12 4.20 1.81
N PRO A 484 -28.02 2.98 2.44
CA PRO A 484 -27.92 1.70 1.72
C PRO A 484 -29.23 1.23 1.08
N THR A 485 -30.36 1.83 1.47
CA THR A 485 -31.68 1.48 0.94
C THR A 485 -32.59 2.70 0.92
N GLN A 486 -33.61 2.69 0.08
CA GLN A 486 -34.59 3.77 0.04
C GLN A 486 -35.16 4.06 1.43
N THR A 487 -35.01 5.32 1.87
CA THR A 487 -35.55 5.79 3.16
C THR A 487 -35.62 7.32 3.20
N THR A 488 -36.33 7.86 4.18
CA THR A 488 -36.26 9.27 4.55
C THR A 488 -35.12 9.46 5.53
N VAL A 489 -34.10 10.20 5.12
CA VAL A 489 -32.96 10.59 5.97
C VAL A 489 -33.34 11.81 6.78
N GLN A 490 -33.20 11.75 8.09
CA GLN A 490 -33.39 12.88 9.00
C GLN A 490 -32.08 13.16 9.74
N LEU A 491 -31.55 14.38 9.56
CA LEU A 491 -30.32 14.82 10.21
C LEU A 491 -30.59 16.02 11.13
N PHE A 492 -30.01 15.99 12.33
CA PHE A 492 -30.03 17.12 13.25
C PHE A 492 -29.36 18.36 12.62
N ASN A 493 -30.03 19.50 12.69
CA ASN A 493 -29.57 20.79 12.24
C ASN A 493 -30.05 21.90 13.22
N PRO A 494 -29.63 21.84 14.48
CA PRO A 494 -30.17 22.74 15.53
C PRO A 494 -29.89 24.22 15.28
N GLN A 495 -28.89 24.53 14.45
CA GLN A 495 -28.56 25.90 14.06
C GLN A 495 -29.32 26.38 12.80
N ASN A 496 -30.20 25.56 12.24
CA ASN A 496 -30.95 25.80 11.00
C ASN A 496 -30.05 26.27 9.83
N ILE A 497 -28.88 25.63 9.69
CA ILE A 497 -27.92 25.92 8.61
C ILE A 497 -28.58 25.60 7.27
N SER A 498 -28.42 26.50 6.29
CA SER A 498 -28.88 26.26 4.92
C SER A 498 -27.84 25.50 4.12
N TYR A 499 -28.27 24.44 3.46
CA TYR A 499 -27.41 23.57 2.64
C TYR A 499 -27.90 23.53 1.19
N GLN A 500 -26.93 23.42 0.27
CA GLN A 500 -27.13 22.86 -1.06
C GLN A 500 -26.99 21.34 -0.95
N ALA A 501 -27.88 20.59 -1.59
CA ALA A 501 -27.94 19.14 -1.45
C ALA A 501 -27.93 18.43 -2.81
N GLN A 502 -27.26 17.29 -2.85
CA GLN A 502 -27.29 16.38 -3.99
C GLN A 502 -27.26 14.91 -3.53
N TRP A 503 -27.86 14.05 -4.33
CA TRP A 503 -27.72 12.62 -4.25
C TRP A 503 -26.66 12.16 -5.25
N TYR A 504 -25.72 11.34 -4.79
CA TYR A 504 -24.80 10.61 -5.65
C TYR A 504 -25.23 9.14 -5.69
N ASP A 505 -25.33 8.57 -6.88
CA ASP A 505 -25.62 7.16 -7.14
C ASP A 505 -24.29 6.38 -7.35
N PRO A 506 -23.89 5.49 -6.41
CA PRO A 506 -22.66 4.74 -6.52
C PRO A 506 -22.64 3.69 -7.64
N VAL A 507 -23.81 3.33 -8.18
CA VAL A 507 -23.92 2.33 -9.25
C VAL A 507 -23.70 2.96 -10.63
N THR A 508 -24.31 4.13 -10.84
CA THR A 508 -24.25 4.84 -12.13
C THR A 508 -23.17 5.91 -12.18
N ASN A 509 -22.53 6.23 -11.03
CA ASN A 509 -21.55 7.29 -10.88
C ASN A 509 -22.12 8.67 -11.27
N GLN A 510 -23.38 8.93 -10.98
CA GLN A 510 -24.05 10.18 -11.34
C GLN A 510 -24.58 10.91 -10.10
N SER A 511 -24.65 12.22 -10.21
CA SER A 511 -25.25 13.06 -9.17
C SER A 511 -26.53 13.72 -9.68
N SER A 512 -27.51 13.88 -8.79
CA SER A 512 -28.76 14.58 -9.03
C SER A 512 -29.09 15.52 -7.87
N ALA A 513 -29.90 16.55 -8.10
CA ALA A 513 -30.33 17.44 -7.05
C ALA A 513 -31.14 16.69 -5.98
N ALA A 514 -30.91 17.03 -4.71
CA ALA A 514 -31.69 16.55 -3.58
C ALA A 514 -32.60 17.64 -3.06
N ASN A 515 -33.90 17.33 -2.92
CA ASN A 515 -34.85 18.22 -2.29
C ASN A 515 -34.78 18.07 -0.77
N LEU A 516 -34.53 19.18 -0.07
CA LEU A 516 -34.53 19.24 1.39
C LEU A 516 -35.84 19.80 1.92
N THR A 517 -36.41 19.10 2.92
CA THR A 517 -37.46 19.63 3.78
C THR A 517 -36.84 20.10 5.08
N ASN A 518 -36.88 21.38 5.35
CA ASN A 518 -36.36 21.95 6.59
C ASN A 518 -37.50 22.00 7.64
N LYS A 519 -37.27 21.34 8.77
CA LYS A 519 -38.07 21.39 9.98
C LYS A 519 -37.27 22.11 11.08
N PRO A 520 -37.86 22.63 12.14
CA PRO A 520 -37.10 23.23 13.23
C PRO A 520 -36.06 22.24 13.79
N GLY A 521 -34.78 22.59 13.63
CA GLY A 521 -33.66 21.76 14.11
C GLY A 521 -33.39 20.48 13.34
N ILE A 522 -34.05 20.21 12.22
CA ILE A 522 -33.90 18.96 11.44
C ILE A 522 -33.92 19.26 9.93
N ILE A 523 -33.06 18.59 9.21
CA ILE A 523 -33.11 18.50 7.74
C ILE A 523 -33.62 17.10 7.37
N GLU A 524 -34.54 17.05 6.43
CA GLU A 524 -35.07 15.81 5.90
C GLU A 524 -34.86 15.74 4.38
N ALA A 525 -34.44 14.56 3.91
CA ALA A 525 -34.30 14.25 2.50
C ALA A 525 -34.80 12.83 2.21
N VAL A 526 -35.60 12.66 1.17
CA VAL A 526 -36.06 11.34 0.70
C VAL A 526 -35.05 10.84 -0.33
N SER A 527 -34.46 9.65 -0.07
CA SER A 527 -33.54 9.06 -1.02
C SER A 527 -34.25 8.62 -2.31
N PRO A 528 -33.57 8.62 -3.46
CA PRO A 528 -34.13 8.13 -4.71
C PRO A 528 -34.66 6.70 -4.58
N LYS A 529 -35.57 6.32 -5.49
CA LYS A 529 -36.07 4.95 -5.57
C LYS A 529 -34.95 4.06 -6.09
N ASN A 530 -34.86 2.85 -5.55
CA ASN A 530 -33.92 1.79 -5.91
C ASN A 530 -32.45 2.09 -5.57
N GLY A 531 -31.82 1.16 -4.88
CA GLY A 531 -30.39 1.13 -4.62
C GLY A 531 -29.95 1.97 -3.40
N ASP A 532 -28.64 2.03 -3.29
CA ASP A 532 -27.90 2.79 -2.29
C ASP A 532 -27.47 4.16 -2.85
N HIS A 533 -27.40 5.18 -2.00
CA HIS A 533 -27.06 6.55 -2.41
C HIS A 533 -26.22 7.25 -1.34
N VAL A 534 -25.49 8.29 -1.74
CA VAL A 534 -24.84 9.22 -0.82
C VAL A 534 -25.53 10.58 -0.90
N LEU A 535 -26.09 11.05 0.23
CA LEU A 535 -26.52 12.41 0.37
C LEU A 535 -25.31 13.28 0.67
N VAL A 536 -25.07 14.29 -0.15
CA VAL A 536 -24.04 15.30 0.07
C VAL A 536 -24.71 16.63 0.36
N LEU A 537 -24.37 17.22 1.51
CA LEU A 537 -24.80 18.55 1.92
C LEU A 537 -23.58 19.47 1.94
N LYS A 538 -23.67 20.59 1.23
CA LYS A 538 -22.68 21.69 1.28
C LYS A 538 -23.34 22.93 1.84
N LYS A 539 -22.76 23.54 2.86
CA LYS A 539 -23.24 24.79 3.45
C LYS A 539 -23.25 25.87 2.38
N LYS A 540 -24.37 26.65 2.33
CA LYS A 540 -24.53 27.80 1.44
C LYS A 540 -23.75 29.00 1.94
#